data_d8a2bb5865e467521d5331706555f4af
#
_entry.id   d8a2bb5865e467521d5331706555f4af
#
_cell.length_a   1.000
_cell.length_b   1.000
_cell.length_c   1.000
_cell.angle_alpha   90.00
_cell.angle_beta   90.00
_cell.angle_gamma   90.00
#
_symmetry.space_group_name_H-M   'P 1'
#
loop_
_entity.id
_entity.type
_entity.pdbx_description
1 polymer ?
#
loop_
_entity_poly.entity_id
_entity_poly.type
_entity_poly.pdbx_seq_one_letter_code
_entity_poly.pdbx_strand_id
1 'polypeptide(L)'
;MALSKVNFNSLNLTPTASKVVKFNSSNNGLEAGDVGGSMVLISEQTASSSSTISFTSGIDSTYKEYIFKFFDIHPQTDDKHFHFNMSIDGGSNYNVTKTTTFHEGYHKEDGSDSGLQYNTYVDLAQSTDFQPLAYNVGGDSDESCSGTLHLFDPSNTTFVKHYISRFNGYNSGNYSVDQ
;
A
#
# COMPACT_ATOMS: atom_id res chain seq x y z
N MET A 1 4.08 26.42 50.32
CA MET A 1 4.93 25.32 49.82
C MET A 1 5.10 25.55 48.31
N ALA A 2 6.32 25.83 47.86
CA ALA A 2 6.57 25.98 46.43
C ALA A 2 6.52 24.58 45.80
N LEU A 3 5.69 24.40 44.80
CA LEU A 3 5.66 23.18 43.97
C LEU A 3 7.00 23.07 43.27
N SER A 4 7.79 22.07 43.61
CA SER A 4 9.04 21.76 42.90
C SER A 4 8.69 21.36 41.48
N LYS A 5 9.27 22.02 40.47
CA LYS A 5 9.14 21.60 39.07
C LYS A 5 9.79 20.23 38.93
N VAL A 6 9.02 19.22 38.53
CA VAL A 6 9.56 17.94 38.11
C VAL A 6 10.30 18.20 36.81
N ASN A 7 11.60 17.98 36.81
CA ASN A 7 12.39 18.02 35.58
C ASN A 7 12.56 16.59 35.00
N PHE A 8 13.05 16.51 33.79
CA PHE A 8 13.18 15.24 33.10
C PHE A 8 14.06 14.22 33.84
N ASN A 9 15.13 14.68 34.52
CA ASN A 9 16.03 13.83 35.29
C ASN A 9 15.38 13.25 36.57
N SER A 10 14.24 13.81 36.99
CA SER A 10 13.48 13.30 38.15
C SER A 10 12.57 12.12 37.80
N LEU A 11 12.43 11.78 36.53
CA LEU A 11 11.53 10.73 36.10
C LEU A 11 12.19 9.34 35.99
N ASN A 12 13.49 9.23 36.30
CA ASN A 12 14.26 7.98 36.17
C ASN A 12 14.03 7.26 34.83
N LEU A 13 14.07 8.03 33.75
CA LEU A 13 13.89 7.55 32.39
C LEU A 13 15.17 7.75 31.58
N THR A 14 15.54 6.80 30.77
CA THR A 14 16.60 6.99 29.77
C THR A 14 16.02 7.70 28.56
N PRO A 15 16.47 8.93 28.24
CA PRO A 15 16.00 9.65 27.05
C PRO A 15 16.33 8.86 25.79
N THR A 16 15.33 8.70 24.94
CA THR A 16 15.48 8.09 23.61
C THR A 16 14.87 9.01 22.57
N ALA A 17 15.59 9.31 21.51
CA ALA A 17 15.09 10.18 20.45
C ALA A 17 13.78 9.63 19.86
N SER A 18 12.85 10.53 19.57
CA SER A 18 11.54 10.22 18.96
C SER A 18 10.63 9.31 19.81
N LYS A 19 10.87 9.20 21.11
CA LYS A 19 9.99 8.46 22.03
C LYS A 19 9.19 9.43 22.92
N VAL A 20 8.02 8.98 23.34
CA VAL A 20 7.18 9.66 24.33
C VAL A 20 7.29 8.98 25.68
N VAL A 21 6.95 9.70 26.74
CA VAL A 21 6.78 9.13 28.07
C VAL A 21 5.36 8.56 28.16
N LYS A 22 5.24 7.29 28.45
CA LYS A 22 3.96 6.59 28.64
C LYS A 22 3.98 5.74 29.91
N PHE A 23 2.84 5.26 30.36
CA PHE A 23 2.79 4.24 31.41
C PHE A 23 3.33 2.91 30.86
N ASN A 24 4.09 2.19 31.71
CA ASN A 24 4.54 0.84 31.37
C ASN A 24 3.37 -0.16 31.35
N SER A 25 3.61 -1.36 30.86
CA SER A 25 2.59 -2.41 30.71
C SER A 25 1.94 -2.84 32.04
N SER A 26 2.61 -2.61 33.17
CA SER A 26 2.11 -2.93 34.51
C SER A 26 1.36 -1.78 35.19
N ASN A 27 1.24 -0.62 34.54
CA ASN A 27 0.63 0.61 35.05
C ASN A 27 1.20 1.10 36.39
N ASN A 28 2.44 0.77 36.73
CA ASN A 28 3.08 1.11 37.99
C ASN A 28 4.31 2.02 37.82
N GLY A 29 4.56 2.49 36.62
CA GLY A 29 5.69 3.37 36.31
C GLY A 29 5.60 3.97 34.92
N LEU A 30 6.58 4.80 34.58
CA LEU A 30 6.72 5.44 33.30
C LEU A 30 7.86 4.79 32.50
N GLU A 31 7.69 4.72 31.21
CA GLU A 31 8.70 4.23 30.24
C GLU A 31 8.78 5.11 29.01
N ALA A 32 9.90 5.07 28.29
CA ALA A 32 9.99 5.63 26.95
C ALA A 32 9.35 4.66 25.95
N GLY A 33 8.44 5.15 25.14
CA GLY A 33 7.74 4.32 24.16
C GLY A 33 7.44 5.06 22.89
N ASP A 34 7.02 4.33 21.89
CA ASP A 34 6.60 4.93 20.63
C ASP A 34 5.34 5.78 20.82
N VAL A 35 5.28 6.89 20.10
CA VAL A 35 4.01 7.59 19.89
C VAL A 35 3.11 6.58 19.20
N GLY A 36 2.06 6.12 19.86
CA GLY A 36 1.11 5.19 19.27
C GLY A 36 0.54 5.80 17.99
N GLY A 37 1.12 5.47 16.86
CA GLY A 37 0.60 5.79 15.54
C GLY A 37 -0.39 4.73 15.11
N SER A 38 -1.39 5.12 14.33
CA SER A 38 -2.34 4.16 13.75
C SER A 38 -1.71 3.27 12.68
N MET A 39 -0.49 3.57 12.22
CA MET A 39 0.24 2.80 11.20
C MET A 39 1.70 2.62 11.60
N VAL A 40 2.25 1.45 11.25
CA VAL A 40 3.66 1.11 11.43
C VAL A 40 4.27 0.88 10.05
N LEU A 41 5.35 1.58 9.73
CA LEU A 41 6.11 1.31 8.50
C LEU A 41 6.83 -0.04 8.65
N ILE A 42 6.52 -0.97 7.78
CA ILE A 42 7.09 -2.32 7.77
C ILE A 42 8.30 -2.36 6.81
N SER A 43 8.13 -1.85 5.61
CA SER A 43 9.17 -1.88 4.57
C SER A 43 8.94 -0.77 3.55
N GLU A 44 10.02 -0.33 2.92
CA GLU A 44 10.02 0.60 1.80
C GLU A 44 10.97 0.08 0.73
N GLN A 45 10.57 0.19 -0.53
CA GLN A 45 11.40 -0.18 -1.67
C GLN A 45 11.23 0.86 -2.78
N THR A 46 12.33 1.16 -3.48
CA THR A 46 12.32 2.02 -4.66
C THR A 46 12.56 1.18 -5.90
N ALA A 47 11.63 1.24 -6.85
CA ALA A 47 11.83 0.67 -8.17
C ALA A 47 12.79 1.55 -8.98
N SER A 48 13.83 0.95 -9.54
CA SER A 48 14.77 1.61 -10.43
C SER A 48 15.09 0.66 -11.58
N SER A 49 14.50 0.88 -12.75
CA SER A 49 14.61 0.00 -13.92
C SER A 49 14.33 -1.47 -13.59
N SER A 50 13.39 -1.71 -12.69
CA SER A 50 13.04 -3.05 -12.20
C SER A 50 11.71 -3.49 -12.80
N SER A 51 11.67 -4.70 -13.33
CA SER A 51 10.42 -5.30 -13.84
C SER A 51 9.48 -5.74 -12.72
N THR A 52 10.01 -6.01 -11.51
CA THR A 52 9.26 -6.48 -10.35
C THR A 52 9.86 -5.97 -9.05
N ILE A 53 9.01 -5.77 -8.06
CA ILE A 53 9.36 -5.55 -6.66
C ILE A 53 8.62 -6.60 -5.83
N SER A 54 9.32 -7.25 -4.89
CA SER A 54 8.74 -8.28 -4.05
C SER A 54 8.90 -7.93 -2.57
N PHE A 55 7.78 -8.02 -1.83
CA PHE A 55 7.76 -7.96 -0.37
C PHE A 55 7.56 -9.38 0.16
N THR A 56 8.64 -10.02 0.60
CA THR A 56 8.66 -11.44 1.00
C THR A 56 8.65 -11.67 2.51
N SER A 57 8.59 -10.59 3.29
CA SER A 57 8.57 -10.64 4.76
C SER A 57 7.71 -9.52 5.35
N GLY A 58 7.33 -9.67 6.62
CA GLY A 58 6.58 -8.66 7.37
C GLY A 58 5.07 -8.66 7.11
N ILE A 59 4.56 -9.55 6.26
CA ILE A 59 3.13 -9.75 6.02
C ILE A 59 2.74 -11.07 6.70
N ASP A 60 2.28 -10.98 7.95
CA ASP A 60 2.02 -12.12 8.82
C ASP A 60 0.71 -11.95 9.63
N SER A 61 0.60 -12.59 10.77
CA SER A 61 -0.58 -12.48 11.66
C SER A 61 -0.57 -11.28 12.60
N THR A 62 0.44 -10.43 12.54
CA THR A 62 0.61 -9.29 13.47
C THR A 62 -0.48 -8.25 13.28
N TYR A 63 -0.82 -7.95 12.03
CA TYR A 63 -1.82 -6.95 11.69
C TYR A 63 -2.98 -7.56 10.91
N LYS A 64 -4.16 -6.97 11.09
CA LYS A 64 -5.38 -7.36 10.37
C LYS A 64 -5.52 -6.65 9.03
N GLU A 65 -4.76 -5.60 8.81
CA GLU A 65 -4.72 -4.84 7.57
C GLU A 65 -3.29 -4.47 7.23
N TYR A 66 -2.93 -4.65 5.97
CA TYR A 66 -1.68 -4.20 5.39
C TYR A 66 -1.97 -3.23 4.25
N ILE A 67 -1.35 -2.06 4.30
CA ILE A 67 -1.55 -1.00 3.31
C ILE A 67 -0.27 -0.84 2.52
N PHE A 68 -0.37 -1.02 1.21
CA PHE A 68 0.70 -0.70 0.27
C PHE A 68 0.38 0.66 -0.33
N LYS A 69 1.35 1.55 -0.32
CA LYS A 69 1.27 2.87 -0.95
C LYS A 69 2.29 2.95 -2.06
N PHE A 70 1.82 3.35 -3.22
CA PHE A 70 2.63 3.46 -4.43
C PHE A 70 2.64 4.91 -4.88
N PHE A 71 3.84 5.42 -5.17
CA PHE A 71 4.05 6.80 -5.57
C PHE A 71 4.84 6.82 -6.87
N ASP A 72 4.36 7.58 -7.83
CA ASP A 72 5.05 7.89 -9.08
C ASP A 72 5.58 6.64 -9.80
N ILE A 73 4.73 5.62 -9.91
CA ILE A 73 5.06 4.44 -10.69
C ILE A 73 5.01 4.79 -12.16
N HIS A 74 6.19 4.85 -12.77
CA HIS A 74 6.39 5.29 -14.14
C HIS A 74 6.94 4.11 -14.97
N PRO A 75 6.23 3.65 -16.02
CA PRO A 75 6.72 2.61 -16.92
C PRO A 75 7.72 3.20 -17.92
N GLN A 76 8.60 2.35 -18.44
CA GLN A 76 9.59 2.75 -19.44
C GLN A 76 8.96 3.03 -20.82
N THR A 77 7.78 2.52 -21.08
CA THR A 77 7.09 2.63 -22.38
C THR A 77 5.59 2.75 -22.14
N ASP A 78 4.90 3.36 -23.09
CA ASP A 78 3.45 3.53 -23.06
C ASP A 78 2.64 2.26 -22.92
N ASP A 79 1.40 2.42 -22.46
CA ASP A 79 0.38 1.40 -22.37
C ASP A 79 0.81 0.17 -21.57
N LYS A 80 1.50 0.41 -20.46
CA LYS A 80 1.86 -0.66 -19.51
C LYS A 80 0.89 -0.69 -18.36
N HIS A 81 0.72 -1.88 -17.82
CA HIS A 81 -0.13 -2.12 -16.67
C HIS A 81 0.75 -2.33 -15.45
N PHE A 82 0.42 -1.66 -14.36
CA PHE A 82 1.01 -1.94 -13.08
C PHE A 82 0.19 -3.04 -12.39
N HIS A 83 0.82 -4.20 -12.16
CA HIS A 83 0.15 -5.38 -11.66
C HIS A 83 0.60 -5.76 -10.25
N PHE A 84 -0.22 -6.58 -9.58
CA PHE A 84 0.21 -7.31 -8.40
C PHE A 84 -0.19 -8.78 -8.46
N ASN A 85 0.51 -9.60 -7.69
CA ASN A 85 0.12 -10.96 -7.35
C ASN A 85 0.58 -11.30 -5.93
N MET A 86 0.10 -12.40 -5.39
CA MET A 86 0.40 -12.85 -4.04
C MET A 86 1.07 -14.20 -4.06
N SER A 87 1.86 -14.47 -3.02
CA SER A 87 2.53 -15.74 -2.77
C SER A 87 2.13 -16.28 -1.40
N ILE A 88 1.98 -17.60 -1.30
CA ILE A 88 1.77 -18.31 -0.02
C ILE A 88 2.98 -19.16 0.39
N ASP A 89 4.08 -19.07 -0.36
CA ASP A 89 5.29 -19.87 -0.18
C ASP A 89 6.56 -19.01 -0.06
N GLY A 90 6.41 -17.81 0.52
CA GLY A 90 7.54 -16.91 0.79
C GLY A 90 8.15 -16.27 -0.45
N GLY A 91 7.36 -16.11 -1.52
CA GLY A 91 7.82 -15.46 -2.75
C GLY A 91 8.42 -16.41 -3.79
N SER A 92 8.32 -17.73 -3.57
CA SER A 92 8.80 -18.71 -4.56
C SER A 92 7.87 -18.79 -5.77
N ASN A 93 6.55 -18.70 -5.54
CA ASN A 93 5.56 -18.67 -6.60
C ASN A 93 4.52 -17.55 -6.32
N TYR A 94 4.19 -16.80 -7.36
CA TYR A 94 3.15 -15.76 -7.31
C TYR A 94 1.94 -16.22 -8.13
N ASN A 95 1.13 -17.11 -7.55
CA ASN A 95 0.08 -17.83 -8.24
C ASN A 95 -1.19 -18.02 -7.40
N VAL A 96 -1.47 -17.11 -6.46
CA VAL A 96 -2.70 -17.18 -5.68
C VAL A 96 -3.91 -16.93 -6.58
N THR A 97 -4.86 -17.86 -6.55
CA THR A 97 -6.11 -17.77 -7.32
C THR A 97 -6.97 -16.61 -6.83
N LYS A 98 -7.45 -15.80 -7.77
CA LYS A 98 -8.26 -14.59 -7.50
C LYS A 98 -9.52 -14.55 -8.36
N THR A 99 -10.58 -13.97 -7.80
CA THR A 99 -11.73 -13.46 -8.53
C THR A 99 -11.85 -11.98 -8.18
N THR A 100 -11.87 -11.13 -9.19
CA THR A 100 -11.74 -9.68 -9.02
C THR A 100 -12.76 -8.92 -9.84
N THR A 101 -12.94 -7.66 -9.54
CA THR A 101 -13.68 -6.69 -10.34
C THR A 101 -12.76 -5.51 -10.66
N PHE A 102 -12.96 -4.86 -11.79
CA PHE A 102 -12.19 -3.70 -12.18
C PHE A 102 -13.10 -2.62 -12.76
N HIS A 103 -13.05 -1.45 -12.15
CA HIS A 103 -13.83 -0.27 -12.56
C HIS A 103 -12.87 0.86 -12.85
N GLU A 104 -13.19 1.67 -13.84
CA GLU A 104 -12.41 2.84 -14.16
C GLU A 104 -13.30 4.02 -14.51
N GLY A 105 -12.96 5.19 -13.93
CA GLY A 105 -13.48 6.48 -14.33
C GLY A 105 -12.40 7.24 -15.08
N TYR A 106 -12.72 7.85 -16.22
CA TYR A 106 -11.74 8.54 -17.03
C TYR A 106 -12.26 9.87 -17.55
N HIS A 107 -11.31 10.79 -17.75
CA HIS A 107 -11.58 12.09 -18.34
C HIS A 107 -10.38 12.54 -19.17
N LYS A 108 -10.66 12.87 -20.44
CA LYS A 108 -9.63 13.36 -21.36
C LYS A 108 -9.29 14.82 -21.07
N GLU A 109 -8.03 15.19 -21.18
CA GLU A 109 -7.52 16.51 -20.85
C GLU A 109 -8.20 17.63 -21.65
N ASP A 110 -8.50 17.41 -22.92
CA ASP A 110 -9.20 18.37 -23.79
C ASP A 110 -10.72 18.44 -23.58
N GLY A 111 -11.25 17.64 -22.66
CA GLY A 111 -12.67 17.57 -22.35
C GLY A 111 -13.53 16.89 -23.40
N SER A 112 -12.92 16.27 -24.44
CA SER A 112 -13.67 15.67 -25.55
C SER A 112 -14.28 14.31 -25.21
N ASP A 113 -13.80 13.64 -24.14
CA ASP A 113 -14.27 12.32 -23.74
C ASP A 113 -14.16 12.12 -22.23
N SER A 114 -15.14 11.42 -21.65
CA SER A 114 -15.16 11.02 -20.24
C SER A 114 -16.16 9.90 -20.02
N GLY A 115 -15.92 9.08 -18.99
CA GLY A 115 -16.83 8.00 -18.69
C GLY A 115 -16.53 7.27 -17.39
N LEU A 116 -17.42 6.33 -17.08
CA LEU A 116 -17.28 5.36 -16.01
C LEU A 116 -17.65 4.00 -16.58
N GLN A 117 -16.79 3.01 -16.40
CA GLN A 117 -17.02 1.68 -16.96
C GLN A 117 -16.53 0.56 -16.03
N TYR A 118 -17.13 -0.61 -16.22
CA TYR A 118 -16.60 -1.88 -15.76
C TYR A 118 -15.72 -2.47 -16.86
N ASN A 119 -14.47 -2.79 -16.54
CA ASN A 119 -13.53 -3.30 -17.54
C ASN A 119 -13.39 -4.82 -17.42
N THR A 120 -14.04 -5.54 -18.35
CA THR A 120 -14.04 -7.00 -18.42
C THR A 120 -12.78 -7.62 -19.04
N TYR A 121 -11.85 -6.81 -19.51
CA TYR A 121 -10.59 -7.31 -20.08
C TYR A 121 -9.54 -7.58 -19.01
N VAL A 122 -9.73 -7.05 -17.81
CA VAL A 122 -8.73 -7.08 -16.73
C VAL A 122 -9.29 -7.58 -15.41
N ASP A 123 -10.57 -7.91 -15.31
CA ASP A 123 -11.12 -8.67 -14.19
C ASP A 123 -10.68 -10.15 -14.28
N LEU A 124 -10.60 -10.80 -13.14
CA LEU A 124 -10.20 -12.20 -13.05
C LEU A 124 -11.33 -13.06 -12.49
N ALA A 125 -11.51 -14.24 -13.07
CA ALA A 125 -12.45 -15.24 -12.60
C ALA A 125 -11.71 -16.55 -12.31
N GLN A 126 -11.45 -16.85 -11.02
CA GLN A 126 -10.68 -18.02 -10.57
C GLN A 126 -9.34 -18.17 -11.28
N SER A 127 -8.62 -17.06 -11.52
CA SER A 127 -7.34 -17.04 -12.21
C SER A 127 -6.17 -16.84 -11.25
N THR A 128 -5.02 -17.40 -11.63
CA THR A 128 -3.72 -17.18 -10.99
C THR A 128 -2.92 -16.04 -11.64
N ASP A 129 -3.47 -15.40 -12.65
CA ASP A 129 -2.83 -14.31 -13.37
C ASP A 129 -2.60 -13.09 -12.48
N PHE A 130 -1.71 -12.21 -12.91
CA PHE A 130 -1.46 -10.94 -12.25
C PHE A 130 -2.65 -10.00 -12.47
N GLN A 131 -3.12 -9.39 -11.38
CA GLN A 131 -4.21 -8.41 -11.42
C GLN A 131 -3.63 -7.01 -11.66
N PRO A 132 -4.11 -6.26 -12.65
CA PRO A 132 -3.79 -4.84 -12.77
C PRO A 132 -4.28 -4.06 -11.54
N LEU A 133 -3.44 -3.17 -11.05
CA LEU A 133 -3.75 -2.11 -10.09
C LEU A 133 -3.94 -0.78 -10.81
N ALA A 134 -3.13 -0.55 -11.87
CA ALA A 134 -3.33 0.53 -12.81
C ALA A 134 -3.19 -0.01 -14.24
N TYR A 135 -4.13 0.37 -15.08
CA TYR A 135 -4.26 -0.10 -16.46
C TYR A 135 -3.91 1.02 -17.44
N ASN A 136 -3.12 0.70 -18.47
CA ASN A 136 -2.71 1.63 -19.54
C ASN A 136 -2.00 2.89 -19.02
N VAL A 137 -1.04 2.74 -18.12
CA VAL A 137 -0.20 3.85 -17.67
C VAL A 137 0.70 4.30 -18.83
N GLY A 138 0.78 5.60 -19.06
CA GLY A 138 1.65 6.17 -20.08
C GLY A 138 3.11 6.21 -19.64
N GLY A 139 4.01 6.34 -20.61
CA GLY A 139 5.46 6.28 -20.43
C GLY A 139 6.18 7.59 -20.77
N ASP A 140 5.46 8.67 -21.10
CA ASP A 140 6.05 9.98 -21.30
C ASP A 140 6.54 10.58 -19.97
N SER A 141 7.45 11.54 -20.02
CA SER A 141 8.21 12.01 -18.85
C SER A 141 7.39 12.60 -17.70
N ASP A 142 6.15 12.94 -17.92
CA ASP A 142 5.20 13.50 -16.98
C ASP A 142 4.04 12.53 -16.64
N GLU A 143 4.06 11.31 -17.19
CA GLU A 143 3.06 10.30 -16.99
C GLU A 143 3.47 9.30 -15.89
N SER A 144 2.55 8.96 -15.02
CA SER A 144 2.77 8.00 -13.96
C SER A 144 1.43 7.54 -13.36
N CYS A 145 1.49 6.59 -12.42
CA CYS A 145 0.35 6.30 -11.56
C CYS A 145 0.78 6.27 -10.08
N SER A 146 -0.16 6.60 -9.23
CA SER A 146 -0.03 6.51 -7.77
C SER A 146 -1.31 5.93 -7.17
N GLY A 147 -1.18 5.25 -6.04
CA GLY A 147 -2.36 4.65 -5.42
C GLY A 147 -2.08 3.85 -4.17
N THR A 148 -3.09 3.12 -3.75
CA THR A 148 -3.04 2.26 -2.57
C THR A 148 -3.65 0.89 -2.85
N LEU A 149 -3.14 -0.13 -2.16
CA LEU A 149 -3.73 -1.45 -2.06
C LEU A 149 -3.87 -1.79 -0.58
N HIS A 150 -5.07 -2.13 -0.15
CA HIS A 150 -5.40 -2.61 1.19
C HIS A 150 -5.61 -4.12 1.14
N LEU A 151 -4.84 -4.87 1.91
CA LEU A 151 -4.96 -6.32 2.03
C LEU A 151 -5.44 -6.66 3.45
N PHE A 152 -6.56 -7.35 3.54
CA PHE A 152 -7.23 -7.64 4.82
C PHE A 152 -6.95 -9.06 5.29
N ASP A 153 -6.50 -9.18 6.55
CA ASP A 153 -6.29 -10.43 7.31
C ASP A 153 -5.59 -11.54 6.47
N PRO A 154 -4.44 -11.26 5.85
CA PRO A 154 -3.83 -12.17 4.87
C PRO A 154 -3.42 -13.53 5.46
N SER A 155 -3.13 -13.60 6.74
CA SER A 155 -2.76 -14.83 7.44
C SER A 155 -3.93 -15.69 7.91
N ASN A 156 -5.16 -15.25 7.74
CA ASN A 156 -6.36 -16.05 8.11
C ASN A 156 -6.43 -17.32 7.24
N THR A 157 -6.68 -18.46 7.85
CA THR A 157 -6.78 -19.75 7.16
C THR A 157 -8.21 -20.24 6.98
N THR A 158 -9.20 -19.51 7.51
CA THR A 158 -10.62 -19.90 7.48
C THR A 158 -11.36 -19.24 6.32
N PHE A 159 -11.14 -17.94 6.12
CA PHE A 159 -11.88 -17.15 5.13
C PHE A 159 -11.00 -16.81 3.93
N VAL A 160 -11.64 -16.58 2.77
CA VAL A 160 -10.99 -15.98 1.61
C VAL A 160 -10.43 -14.61 1.97
N LYS A 161 -9.37 -14.21 1.29
CA LYS A 161 -8.74 -12.90 1.52
C LYS A 161 -9.43 -11.85 0.66
N HIS A 162 -9.58 -10.67 1.23
CA HIS A 162 -10.12 -9.52 0.55
C HIS A 162 -9.04 -8.47 0.34
N TYR A 163 -9.12 -7.75 -0.74
CA TYR A 163 -8.34 -6.55 -0.97
C TYR A 163 -9.19 -5.47 -1.63
N ILE A 164 -8.78 -4.23 -1.45
CA ILE A 164 -9.32 -3.07 -2.15
C ILE A 164 -8.14 -2.26 -2.66
N SER A 165 -8.18 -1.84 -3.91
CA SER A 165 -7.18 -0.95 -4.48
C SER A 165 -7.85 0.29 -5.07
N ARG A 166 -7.14 1.40 -5.07
CA ARG A 166 -7.50 2.61 -5.78
C ARG A 166 -6.25 3.27 -6.32
N PHE A 167 -6.24 3.53 -7.60
CA PHE A 167 -5.14 4.16 -8.31
C PHE A 167 -5.66 5.30 -9.17
N ASN A 168 -4.87 6.35 -9.27
CA ASN A 168 -5.02 7.38 -10.28
C ASN A 168 -3.77 7.38 -11.15
N GLY A 169 -3.97 7.44 -12.45
CA GLY A 169 -2.89 7.43 -13.42
C GLY A 169 -3.19 8.34 -14.59
N TYR A 170 -2.17 8.57 -15.39
CA TYR A 170 -2.27 9.29 -16.64
C TYR A 170 -1.79 8.37 -17.77
N ASN A 171 -2.52 8.33 -18.88
CA ASN A 171 -2.23 7.42 -19.98
C ASN A 171 -1.78 8.14 -21.25
N SER A 172 -1.17 7.42 -22.17
CA SER A 172 -0.68 7.92 -23.48
C SER A 172 -1.75 8.56 -24.37
N GLY A 173 -3.02 8.39 -24.05
CA GLY A 173 -4.15 9.03 -24.74
C GLY A 173 -4.55 10.39 -24.14
N ASN A 174 -3.78 10.93 -23.20
CA ASN A 174 -4.06 12.15 -22.43
C ASN A 174 -5.33 12.04 -21.57
N TYR A 175 -5.53 10.90 -20.93
CA TYR A 175 -6.62 10.70 -19.97
C TYR A 175 -6.08 10.64 -18.54
N SER A 176 -6.72 11.37 -17.63
CA SER A 176 -6.67 11.06 -16.20
C SER A 176 -7.62 9.91 -15.93
N VAL A 177 -7.14 8.84 -15.30
CA VAL A 177 -7.90 7.61 -15.06
C VAL A 177 -7.86 7.27 -13.57
N ASP A 178 -9.05 7.04 -12.97
CA ASP A 178 -9.24 6.56 -11.59
C ASP A 178 -9.74 5.10 -11.65
N GLN A 179 -9.03 4.21 -10.96
CA GLN A 179 -9.19 2.76 -11.07
C GLN A 179 -9.23 2.09 -9.69
#